data_0c51e8760b06fca1b065e8faa7b0b56f
#
_entry.id   0c51e8760b06fca1b065e8faa7b0b56f
#
_cell.length_a   1.000
_cell.length_b   1.000
_cell.length_c   1.000
_cell.angle_alpha   90.00
_cell.angle_beta   90.00
_cell.angle_gamma   90.00
#
_symmetry.space_group_name_H-M   'P 1'
#
loop_
_entity.id
_entity.type
_entity.pdbx_description
1 polymer ?
#
loop_
_entity_poly.entity_id
_entity_poly.type
_entity_poly.pdbx_seq_one_letter_code
_entity_poly.pdbx_strand_id
1 'polypeptide(L)'
;GVQTCALPISISKYLTQGEPIFAFPSEDGKALLVNLPFKSEIATDLLPNNKPALPEVIETLREDSAEFAKSIGLTSNVTGIGALLGDLFGAFEGIDSSLLLTTLGVVAFILIIVYRSPVLWILPLFSAVIALSTAGGLVYLLTKNNVIDLNGQSQGILSVLVLGAATDYALLLISRYREELHHFEHPAQAMKAALKGVFEPIVASGATVISALLVLLLSDLSGNRGLGPVGAIGVAAAVVTILTLLPALLVAFGRWIFWPRIPRNDDVNTQLTGTWAKIGSAVEKRPRKLWIVTALGLAILAGFSTTLNAKGLSTADAFTQRPDSVVGLELLGEHFPGGSGQPTEVVVQEELVGPVTAALMNVSGVSSVEPMRLTPTIPGQPPAAIKVVDGKVILN
;
A
#
# COMPACT_ATOMS: atom_id res chain seq x y z
N GLY A 1 -3.36 0.08 46.00
CA GLY A 1 -2.12 0.53 45.40
C GLY A 1 -1.96 -0.19 44.06
N VAL A 2 -2.17 0.50 42.96
CA VAL A 2 -1.85 -0.03 41.62
C VAL A 2 -0.33 -0.14 41.59
N GLN A 3 0.20 -1.35 41.67
CA GLN A 3 1.58 -1.60 41.29
C GLN A 3 1.70 -1.23 39.78
N THR A 4 2.38 -0.13 39.51
CA THR A 4 2.81 0.17 38.14
C THR A 4 3.68 -0.99 37.69
N CYS A 5 3.14 -1.90 36.86
CA CYS A 5 3.96 -2.84 36.13
C CYS A 5 5.09 -2.05 35.44
N ALA A 6 6.33 -2.44 35.68
CA ALA A 6 7.46 -1.84 35.03
C ALA A 6 7.33 -2.15 33.53
N LEU A 7 6.84 -1.18 32.78
CA LEU A 7 6.84 -1.24 31.31
C LEU A 7 8.31 -1.43 30.82
N PRO A 8 8.54 -2.26 29.82
CA PRO A 8 9.87 -2.41 29.24
C PRO A 8 10.50 -1.05 28.94
N ILE A 9 11.79 -0.91 29.16
CA ILE A 9 12.52 0.36 28.98
C ILE A 9 12.28 0.95 27.57
N SER A 10 12.04 0.11 26.58
CA SER A 10 11.71 0.49 25.22
C SER A 10 10.41 1.28 25.07
N ILE A 11 9.36 0.92 25.81
CA ILE A 11 8.03 1.57 25.75
C ILE A 11 8.06 2.90 26.52
N SER A 12 8.72 2.95 27.66
CA SER A 12 8.80 4.16 28.50
C SER A 12 9.44 5.35 27.78
N LYS A 13 10.30 5.13 26.81
CA LYS A 13 10.90 6.17 25.96
C LYS A 13 9.84 6.96 25.17
N TYR A 14 8.79 6.27 24.72
CA TYR A 14 7.76 6.82 23.86
C TYR A 14 6.54 7.34 24.59
N LEU A 15 6.44 7.11 25.90
CA LEU A 15 5.39 7.70 26.72
C LEU A 15 5.64 9.19 26.93
N THR A 16 4.55 9.96 26.97
CA THR A 16 4.62 11.39 27.31
C THR A 16 4.98 11.54 28.78
N GLN A 17 6.11 12.18 29.06
CA GLN A 17 6.59 12.36 30.42
C GLN A 17 5.69 13.37 31.16
N GLY A 18 5.28 13.02 32.37
CA GLY A 18 4.48 13.91 33.24
C GLY A 18 2.98 13.76 33.08
N GLU A 19 2.48 12.99 32.12
CA GLU A 19 1.08 12.61 32.05
C GLU A 19 0.83 11.34 32.89
N PRO A 20 -0.08 11.38 33.85
CA PRO A 20 -0.40 10.21 34.67
C PRO A 20 -1.18 9.19 33.85
N ILE A 21 -0.86 7.90 34.06
CA ILE A 21 -1.61 6.80 33.48
C ILE A 21 -2.88 6.62 34.34
N PHE A 22 -4.03 6.77 33.70
CA PHE A 22 -5.32 6.60 34.34
C PHE A 22 -5.95 5.28 33.94
N ALA A 23 -6.64 4.66 34.88
CA ALA A 23 -7.46 3.48 34.65
C ALA A 23 -8.93 3.83 35.01
N PHE A 24 -9.81 3.65 34.04
CA PHE A 24 -11.22 3.96 34.13
C PHE A 24 -12.04 2.66 34.10
N PRO A 25 -12.76 2.30 35.15
CA PRO A 25 -13.69 1.18 35.09
C PRO A 25 -14.92 1.59 34.24
N SER A 26 -15.46 0.63 33.48
CA SER A 26 -16.75 0.80 32.82
C SER A 26 -17.90 0.89 33.81
N GLU A 27 -19.01 1.52 33.40
CA GLU A 27 -20.20 1.65 34.27
C GLU A 27 -20.80 0.30 34.65
N ASP A 28 -20.71 -0.70 33.78
CA ASP A 28 -21.18 -2.06 34.01
C ASP A 28 -20.20 -2.92 34.82
N GLY A 29 -19.02 -2.39 35.17
CA GLY A 29 -17.99 -3.06 35.98
C GLY A 29 -17.30 -4.25 35.27
N LYS A 30 -17.49 -4.43 33.97
CA LYS A 30 -16.95 -5.57 33.20
C LYS A 30 -15.64 -5.26 32.46
N ALA A 31 -15.34 -4.00 32.26
CA ALA A 31 -14.14 -3.57 31.55
C ALA A 31 -13.36 -2.50 32.30
N LEU A 32 -12.04 -2.44 32.06
CA LEU A 32 -11.14 -1.44 32.59
C LEU A 32 -10.36 -0.83 31.43
N LEU A 33 -10.54 0.47 31.20
CA LEU A 33 -9.79 1.22 30.21
C LEU A 33 -8.54 1.83 30.83
N VAL A 34 -7.37 1.50 30.31
CA VAL A 34 -6.09 2.11 30.70
C VAL A 34 -5.59 2.97 29.54
N ASN A 35 -5.50 4.28 29.75
CA ASN A 35 -5.03 5.20 28.73
C ASN A 35 -3.51 5.42 28.83
N LEU A 36 -2.80 5.13 27.74
CA LEU A 36 -1.35 5.31 27.62
C LEU A 36 -1.05 6.42 26.60
N PRO A 37 -0.65 7.63 27.05
CA PRO A 37 -0.34 8.73 26.16
C PRO A 37 1.04 8.55 25.52
N PHE A 38 1.06 8.32 24.21
CA PHE A 38 2.29 8.25 23.42
C PHE A 38 2.65 9.60 22.81
N LYS A 39 3.95 9.84 22.66
CA LYS A 39 4.47 10.98 21.89
C LYS A 39 4.17 10.78 20.40
N SER A 40 3.81 11.84 19.69
CA SER A 40 3.55 11.79 18.25
C SER A 40 4.75 11.32 17.42
N GLU A 41 5.97 11.52 17.92
CA GLU A 41 7.23 11.12 17.30
C GLU A 41 7.33 9.60 17.05
N ILE A 42 6.63 8.77 17.85
CA ILE A 42 6.63 7.31 17.68
C ILE A 42 6.14 6.87 16.29
N ALA A 43 5.27 7.66 15.67
CA ALA A 43 4.72 7.34 14.34
C ALA A 43 5.76 7.43 13.21
N THR A 44 6.83 8.21 13.42
CA THR A 44 7.88 8.46 12.43
C THR A 44 9.26 7.93 12.85
N ASP A 45 9.43 7.57 14.13
CA ASP A 45 10.70 7.06 14.66
C ASP A 45 11.03 5.67 14.08
N LEU A 46 12.32 5.45 13.86
CA LEU A 46 12.88 4.15 13.50
C LEU A 46 13.67 3.57 14.67
N LEU A 47 13.51 2.27 14.89
CA LEU A 47 14.33 1.52 15.82
C LEU A 47 15.76 1.31 15.28
N PRO A 48 16.73 0.91 16.11
CA PRO A 48 18.11 0.63 15.67
C PRO A 48 18.22 -0.43 14.56
N ASN A 49 17.23 -1.30 14.43
CA ASN A 49 17.12 -2.29 13.36
C ASN A 49 16.46 -1.75 12.07
N ASN A 50 16.26 -0.43 11.99
CA ASN A 50 15.62 0.27 10.87
C ASN A 50 14.13 -0.06 10.65
N LYS A 51 13.46 -0.67 11.63
CA LYS A 51 12.01 -0.90 11.61
C LYS A 51 11.25 0.29 12.19
N PRO A 52 9.99 0.55 11.74
CA PRO A 52 9.13 1.54 12.36
C PRO A 52 8.91 1.24 13.84
N ALA A 53 9.01 2.26 14.68
CA ALA A 53 8.90 2.09 16.14
C ALA A 53 7.47 1.75 16.57
N LEU A 54 6.46 2.36 15.93
CA LEU A 54 5.06 2.23 16.36
C LEU A 54 4.55 0.77 16.32
N PRO A 55 4.66 0.01 15.22
CA PRO A 55 4.19 -1.38 15.19
C PRO A 55 4.87 -2.26 16.25
N GLU A 56 6.18 -2.14 16.41
CA GLU A 56 6.97 -2.95 17.34
C GLU A 56 6.60 -2.65 18.80
N VAL A 57 6.40 -1.36 19.13
CA VAL A 57 5.97 -0.94 20.48
C VAL A 57 4.56 -1.42 20.78
N ILE A 58 3.64 -1.35 19.83
CA ILE A 58 2.27 -1.83 19.99
C ILE A 58 2.26 -3.35 20.17
N GLU A 59 3.06 -4.10 19.41
CA GLU A 59 3.15 -5.56 19.54
C GLU A 59 3.73 -5.96 20.90
N THR A 60 4.81 -5.32 21.35
CA THR A 60 5.37 -5.53 22.70
C THR A 60 4.35 -5.23 23.78
N LEU A 61 3.57 -4.15 23.61
CA LEU A 61 2.51 -3.80 24.58
C LEU A 61 1.40 -4.85 24.62
N ARG A 62 1.04 -5.45 23.48
CA ARG A 62 0.08 -6.56 23.41
C ARG A 62 0.58 -7.79 24.16
N GLU A 63 1.81 -8.21 23.87
CA GLU A 63 2.41 -9.37 24.51
C GLU A 63 2.46 -9.19 26.03
N ASP A 64 3.01 -8.07 26.51
CA ASP A 64 3.16 -7.78 27.93
C ASP A 64 1.79 -7.66 28.64
N SER A 65 0.84 -6.94 28.02
CA SER A 65 -0.51 -6.77 28.60
C SER A 65 -1.30 -8.07 28.62
N ALA A 66 -1.18 -8.91 27.57
CA ALA A 66 -1.84 -10.20 27.51
C ALA A 66 -1.28 -11.18 28.55
N GLU A 67 0.06 -11.22 28.74
CA GLU A 67 0.69 -12.04 29.76
C GLU A 67 0.23 -11.63 31.18
N PHE A 68 0.24 -10.33 31.45
CA PHE A 68 -0.23 -9.80 32.71
C PHE A 68 -1.73 -10.10 32.96
N ALA A 69 -2.59 -9.79 31.98
CA ALA A 69 -4.03 -10.02 32.10
C ALA A 69 -4.34 -11.50 32.36
N LYS A 70 -3.67 -12.41 31.64
CA LYS A 70 -3.81 -13.86 31.82
C LYS A 70 -3.42 -14.30 33.23
N SER A 71 -2.40 -13.68 33.83
CA SER A 71 -1.95 -14.00 35.18
C SER A 71 -3.01 -13.75 36.28
N ILE A 72 -3.94 -12.82 35.98
CA ILE A 72 -5.04 -12.44 36.88
C ILE A 72 -6.43 -12.91 36.40
N GLY A 73 -6.45 -13.76 35.35
CA GLY A 73 -7.69 -14.34 34.80
C GLY A 73 -8.53 -13.39 33.96
N LEU A 74 -7.90 -12.35 33.39
CA LEU A 74 -8.51 -11.37 32.48
C LEU A 74 -8.00 -11.53 31.04
N THR A 75 -8.67 -10.85 30.12
CA THR A 75 -8.19 -10.63 28.72
C THR A 75 -7.82 -9.17 28.55
N SER A 76 -6.83 -8.89 27.71
CA SER A 76 -6.47 -7.52 27.33
C SER A 76 -6.47 -7.36 25.82
N ASN A 77 -6.86 -6.18 25.36
CA ASN A 77 -6.78 -5.77 23.96
C ASN A 77 -6.17 -4.37 23.91
N VAL A 78 -5.24 -4.15 22.97
CA VAL A 78 -4.62 -2.84 22.78
C VAL A 78 -5.29 -2.15 21.62
N THR A 79 -5.95 -1.01 21.90
CA THR A 79 -6.76 -0.27 20.92
C THR A 79 -6.46 1.23 20.92
N GLY A 80 -7.20 2.01 20.16
CA GLY A 80 -7.04 3.44 19.96
C GLY A 80 -6.25 3.75 18.69
N ILE A 81 -6.09 5.04 18.39
CA ILE A 81 -5.47 5.54 17.13
C ILE A 81 -4.06 4.96 16.95
N GLY A 82 -3.25 4.94 18.02
CA GLY A 82 -1.88 4.41 17.94
C GLY A 82 -1.83 2.92 17.58
N ALA A 83 -2.71 2.11 18.16
CA ALA A 83 -2.77 0.67 17.85
C ALA A 83 -3.30 0.41 16.44
N LEU A 84 -4.34 1.15 16.01
CA LEU A 84 -4.87 1.06 14.65
C LEU A 84 -3.83 1.44 13.59
N LEU A 85 -3.07 2.52 13.82
CA LEU A 85 -1.97 2.91 12.93
C LEU A 85 -0.83 1.88 12.97
N GLY A 86 -0.51 1.34 14.15
CA GLY A 86 0.47 0.26 14.29
C GLY A 86 0.10 -0.97 13.48
N ASP A 87 -1.17 -1.40 13.56
CA ASP A 87 -1.69 -2.52 12.78
C ASP A 87 -1.70 -2.24 11.28
N LEU A 88 -2.05 -1.00 10.88
CA LEU A 88 -2.02 -0.59 9.49
C LEU A 88 -0.59 -0.64 8.93
N PHE A 89 0.38 -0.09 9.65
CA PHE A 89 1.79 -0.13 9.24
C PHE A 89 2.34 -1.56 9.25
N GLY A 90 2.01 -2.35 10.28
CA GLY A 90 2.40 -3.76 10.36
C GLY A 90 1.79 -4.61 9.23
N ALA A 91 0.54 -4.33 8.85
CA ALA A 91 -0.10 -4.98 7.70
C ALA A 91 0.67 -4.71 6.41
N PHE A 92 1.17 -3.48 6.20
CA PHE A 92 2.00 -3.17 5.03
C PHE A 92 3.40 -3.79 5.10
N GLU A 93 4.04 -3.87 6.27
CA GLU A 93 5.35 -4.50 6.44
C GLU A 93 5.33 -6.00 6.11
N GLY A 94 4.27 -6.71 6.52
CA GLY A 94 4.07 -8.13 6.19
C GLY A 94 3.69 -8.39 4.72
N ILE A 95 3.01 -7.44 4.10
CA ILE A 95 2.56 -7.52 2.70
C ILE A 95 3.76 -7.50 1.73
N ASP A 96 4.81 -6.71 2.00
CA ASP A 96 5.91 -6.50 1.05
C ASP A 96 6.59 -7.80 0.63
N SER A 97 6.95 -8.67 1.57
CA SER A 97 7.62 -9.93 1.26
C SER A 97 6.69 -10.98 0.66
N SER A 98 5.49 -11.14 1.23
CA SER A 98 4.50 -12.10 0.76
C SER A 98 3.93 -11.71 -0.61
N LEU A 99 3.60 -10.43 -0.78
CA LEU A 99 3.10 -9.88 -2.03
C LEU A 99 4.16 -9.99 -3.14
N LEU A 100 5.42 -9.68 -2.84
CA LEU A 100 6.52 -9.76 -3.78
C LEU A 100 6.72 -11.22 -4.25
N LEU A 101 6.77 -12.19 -3.33
CA LEU A 101 6.93 -13.60 -3.65
C LEU A 101 5.74 -14.14 -4.45
N THR A 102 4.52 -13.78 -4.07
CA THR A 102 3.31 -14.17 -4.78
C THR A 102 3.30 -13.59 -6.19
N THR A 103 3.62 -12.30 -6.34
CA THR A 103 3.71 -11.62 -7.64
C THR A 103 4.78 -12.25 -8.51
N LEU A 104 5.97 -12.51 -7.98
CA LEU A 104 7.04 -13.22 -8.69
C LEU A 104 6.59 -14.60 -9.16
N GLY A 105 5.91 -15.35 -8.29
CA GLY A 105 5.39 -16.68 -8.61
C GLY A 105 4.33 -16.65 -9.72
N VAL A 106 3.37 -15.75 -9.62
CA VAL A 106 2.32 -15.58 -10.65
C VAL A 106 2.92 -15.13 -11.98
N VAL A 107 3.81 -14.14 -11.95
CA VAL A 107 4.50 -13.64 -13.16
C VAL A 107 5.35 -14.75 -13.79
N ALA A 108 6.13 -15.50 -13.00
CA ALA A 108 6.91 -16.63 -13.50
C ALA A 108 6.01 -17.68 -14.17
N PHE A 109 4.89 -18.03 -13.54
CA PHE A 109 3.94 -18.98 -14.08
C PHE A 109 3.35 -18.51 -15.42
N ILE A 110 2.93 -17.24 -15.50
CA ILE A 110 2.43 -16.65 -16.75
C ILE A 110 3.50 -16.66 -17.84
N LEU A 111 4.73 -16.24 -17.51
CA LEU A 111 5.83 -16.20 -18.47
C LEU A 111 6.19 -17.61 -19.01
N ILE A 112 6.16 -18.64 -18.16
CA ILE A 112 6.38 -20.04 -18.59
C ILE A 112 5.34 -20.47 -19.60
N ILE A 113 4.06 -20.16 -19.36
CA ILE A 113 2.96 -20.50 -20.27
C ILE A 113 3.08 -19.75 -21.58
N VAL A 114 3.36 -18.43 -21.52
CA VAL A 114 3.40 -17.56 -22.69
C VAL A 114 4.61 -17.88 -23.58
N TYR A 115 5.79 -18.00 -22.98
CA TYR A 115 7.01 -18.27 -23.74
C TYR A 115 7.16 -19.73 -24.14
N ARG A 116 6.49 -20.63 -23.45
CA ARG A 116 6.61 -22.10 -23.68
C ARG A 116 8.06 -22.57 -23.68
N SER A 117 8.89 -21.92 -22.86
CA SER A 117 10.29 -22.24 -22.63
C SER A 117 10.54 -22.32 -21.13
N PRO A 118 11.15 -23.40 -20.62
CA PRO A 118 11.43 -23.56 -19.21
C PRO A 118 12.58 -22.67 -18.70
N VAL A 119 13.28 -21.99 -19.57
CA VAL A 119 14.47 -21.19 -19.23
C VAL A 119 14.25 -19.69 -19.51
N LEU A 120 13.53 -19.36 -20.58
CA LEU A 120 13.40 -17.99 -21.08
C LEU A 120 12.77 -17.03 -20.05
N TRP A 121 11.84 -17.50 -19.20
CA TRP A 121 11.17 -16.69 -18.19
C TRP A 121 12.13 -16.10 -17.14
N ILE A 122 13.30 -16.71 -16.95
CA ILE A 122 14.29 -16.28 -15.95
C ILE A 122 14.87 -14.90 -16.33
N LEU A 123 15.15 -14.64 -17.61
CA LEU A 123 15.79 -13.40 -18.04
C LEU A 123 14.92 -12.15 -17.82
N PRO A 124 13.63 -12.13 -18.25
CA PRO A 124 12.73 -11.02 -17.92
C PRO A 124 12.59 -10.81 -16.43
N LEU A 125 12.41 -11.88 -15.67
CA LEU A 125 12.21 -11.79 -14.24
C LEU A 125 13.46 -11.27 -13.51
N PHE A 126 14.64 -11.76 -13.90
CA PHE A 126 15.92 -11.24 -13.41
C PHE A 126 16.07 -9.75 -13.74
N SER A 127 15.76 -9.35 -14.97
CA SER A 127 15.81 -7.94 -15.38
C SER A 127 14.81 -7.09 -14.59
N ALA A 128 13.61 -7.61 -14.29
CA ALA A 128 12.62 -6.93 -13.49
C ALA A 128 13.07 -6.73 -12.03
N VAL A 129 13.73 -7.74 -11.43
CA VAL A 129 14.33 -7.64 -10.10
C VAL A 129 15.44 -6.58 -10.06
N ILE A 130 16.30 -6.54 -11.08
CA ILE A 130 17.34 -5.49 -11.19
C ILE A 130 16.70 -4.10 -11.34
N ALA A 131 15.64 -3.97 -12.16
CA ALA A 131 14.88 -2.72 -12.28
C ALA A 131 14.32 -2.27 -10.94
N LEU A 132 13.70 -3.19 -10.20
CA LEU A 132 13.14 -2.92 -8.86
C LEU A 132 14.24 -2.49 -7.87
N SER A 133 15.36 -3.20 -7.85
CA SER A 133 16.49 -2.86 -6.97
C SER A 133 17.08 -1.49 -7.32
N THR A 134 17.19 -1.17 -8.61
CA THR A 134 17.66 0.15 -9.08
C THR A 134 16.68 1.26 -8.69
N ALA A 135 15.38 1.02 -8.90
CA ALA A 135 14.32 1.96 -8.49
C ALA A 135 14.35 2.20 -6.98
N GLY A 136 14.41 1.13 -6.19
CA GLY A 136 14.50 1.22 -4.72
C GLY A 136 15.73 1.99 -4.25
N GLY A 137 16.89 1.77 -4.88
CA GLY A 137 18.12 2.51 -4.59
C GLY A 137 17.99 4.01 -4.91
N LEU A 138 17.37 4.37 -6.04
CA LEU A 138 17.13 5.77 -6.40
C LEU A 138 16.13 6.44 -5.46
N VAL A 139 15.02 5.76 -5.14
CA VAL A 139 14.01 6.23 -4.18
C VAL A 139 14.65 6.45 -2.82
N TYR A 140 15.46 5.50 -2.32
CA TYR A 140 16.20 5.65 -1.07
C TYR A 140 17.10 6.89 -1.05
N LEU A 141 17.86 7.12 -2.12
CA LEU A 141 18.74 8.29 -2.21
C LEU A 141 17.96 9.61 -2.18
N LEU A 142 16.80 9.67 -2.85
CA LEU A 142 15.96 10.87 -2.88
C LEU A 142 15.27 11.11 -1.54
N THR A 143 14.78 10.06 -0.89
CA THR A 143 14.19 10.14 0.46
C THR A 143 15.23 10.58 1.49
N LYS A 144 16.44 10.01 1.43
CA LYS A 144 17.55 10.41 2.33
C LYS A 144 17.91 11.90 2.22
N ASN A 145 17.72 12.49 1.02
CA ASN A 145 17.98 13.92 0.79
C ASN A 145 16.70 14.78 0.97
N ASN A 146 15.63 14.26 1.55
CA ASN A 146 14.35 14.95 1.77
C ASN A 146 13.71 15.53 0.49
N VAL A 147 13.94 14.88 -0.67
CA VAL A 147 13.35 15.30 -1.95
C VAL A 147 11.95 14.70 -2.14
N ILE A 148 11.75 13.48 -1.64
CA ILE A 148 10.46 12.76 -1.71
C ILE A 148 10.15 12.11 -0.36
N ASP A 149 8.85 11.99 -0.05
CA ASP A 149 8.37 11.24 1.09
C ASP A 149 8.03 9.81 0.68
N LEU A 150 8.51 8.84 1.45
CA LEU A 150 8.25 7.43 1.25
C LEU A 150 7.37 6.90 2.39
N ASN A 151 6.30 6.21 2.04
CA ASN A 151 5.49 5.43 2.98
C ASN A 151 5.45 3.96 2.56
N GLY A 152 5.09 3.05 3.49
CA GLY A 152 5.04 1.61 3.23
C GLY A 152 4.11 1.25 2.07
N GLN A 153 2.97 1.93 1.93
CA GLN A 153 2.03 1.72 0.82
C GLN A 153 2.68 2.03 -0.54
N SER A 154 3.42 3.14 -0.64
CA SER A 154 4.11 3.52 -1.88
C SER A 154 5.18 2.51 -2.27
N GLN A 155 5.86 1.91 -1.29
CA GLN A 155 6.86 0.87 -1.53
C GLN A 155 6.25 -0.44 -2.04
N GLY A 156 5.15 -0.90 -1.46
CA GLY A 156 4.43 -2.09 -1.93
C GLY A 156 3.91 -1.91 -3.35
N ILE A 157 3.31 -0.76 -3.65
CA ILE A 157 2.84 -0.43 -5.01
C ILE A 157 4.00 -0.35 -6.00
N LEU A 158 5.14 0.25 -5.62
CA LEU A 158 6.35 0.31 -6.44
C LEU A 158 6.78 -1.10 -6.88
N SER A 159 6.82 -2.04 -5.95
CA SER A 159 7.27 -3.41 -6.23
C SER A 159 6.42 -4.09 -7.29
N VAL A 160 5.09 -4.04 -7.15
CA VAL A 160 4.16 -4.64 -8.10
C VAL A 160 4.18 -3.92 -9.45
N LEU A 161 4.21 -2.59 -9.43
CA LEU A 161 4.22 -1.76 -10.64
C LEU A 161 5.46 -1.99 -11.50
N VAL A 162 6.65 -2.01 -10.86
CA VAL A 162 7.93 -2.23 -11.58
C VAL A 162 7.99 -3.64 -12.16
N LEU A 163 7.62 -4.66 -11.37
CA LEU A 163 7.58 -6.05 -11.86
C LEU A 163 6.61 -6.21 -13.02
N GLY A 164 5.41 -5.65 -12.92
CA GLY A 164 4.41 -5.67 -13.99
C GLY A 164 4.90 -4.97 -15.25
N ALA A 165 5.31 -3.71 -15.14
CA ALA A 165 5.78 -2.93 -16.29
C ALA A 165 7.01 -3.57 -16.96
N ALA A 166 8.00 -4.00 -16.18
CA ALA A 166 9.20 -4.64 -16.70
C ALA A 166 8.87 -5.93 -17.47
N THR A 167 7.97 -6.76 -16.95
CA THR A 167 7.58 -8.01 -17.61
C THR A 167 6.76 -7.80 -18.87
N ASP A 168 5.89 -6.78 -18.91
CA ASP A 168 5.13 -6.42 -20.10
C ASP A 168 6.07 -5.91 -21.22
N TYR A 169 7.00 -5.01 -20.90
CA TYR A 169 7.98 -4.53 -21.86
C TYR A 169 8.92 -5.65 -22.33
N ALA A 170 9.29 -6.56 -21.43
CA ALA A 170 10.08 -7.73 -21.79
C ALA A 170 9.32 -8.66 -22.76
N LEU A 171 8.02 -8.86 -22.54
CA LEU A 171 7.18 -9.66 -23.41
C LEU A 171 7.18 -9.10 -24.85
N LEU A 172 7.01 -7.78 -24.96
CA LEU A 172 7.01 -7.09 -26.24
C LEU A 172 8.36 -7.23 -26.95
N LEU A 173 9.47 -7.01 -26.25
CA LEU A 173 10.81 -7.14 -26.80
C LEU A 173 11.14 -8.57 -27.22
N ILE A 174 10.84 -9.56 -26.36
CA ILE A 174 11.16 -10.97 -26.63
C ILE A 174 10.33 -11.50 -27.78
N SER A 175 9.06 -11.13 -27.89
CA SER A 175 8.20 -11.55 -28.99
C SER A 175 8.75 -11.02 -30.33
N ARG A 176 9.14 -9.75 -30.35
CA ARG A 176 9.74 -9.14 -31.55
C ARG A 176 11.12 -9.72 -31.86
N TYR A 177 11.96 -9.94 -30.84
CA TYR A 177 13.27 -10.57 -31.03
C TYR A 177 13.14 -11.98 -31.60
N ARG A 178 12.17 -12.76 -31.12
CA ARG A 178 11.89 -14.10 -31.64
C ARG A 178 11.48 -14.06 -33.12
N GLU A 179 10.68 -13.08 -33.52
CA GLU A 179 10.28 -12.86 -34.92
C GLU A 179 11.50 -12.52 -35.78
N GLU A 180 12.33 -11.58 -35.35
CA GLU A 180 13.53 -11.18 -36.10
C GLU A 180 14.59 -12.28 -36.22
N LEU A 181 14.65 -13.21 -35.26
CA LEU A 181 15.52 -14.37 -35.33
C LEU A 181 15.21 -15.30 -36.51
N HIS A 182 14.03 -15.23 -37.11
CA HIS A 182 13.72 -15.93 -38.37
C HIS A 182 14.29 -15.26 -39.61
N HIS A 183 14.58 -13.96 -39.53
CA HIS A 183 15.07 -13.15 -40.67
C HIS A 183 16.59 -12.92 -40.68
N PHE A 184 17.23 -13.01 -39.51
CA PHE A 184 18.66 -12.74 -39.35
C PHE A 184 19.42 -13.96 -38.87
N GLU A 185 20.58 -14.25 -39.42
CA GLU A 185 21.45 -15.33 -39.01
C GLU A 185 22.10 -15.04 -37.62
N HIS A 186 22.54 -13.81 -37.44
CA HIS A 186 23.25 -13.38 -36.23
C HIS A 186 22.28 -12.80 -35.16
N PRO A 187 22.28 -13.32 -33.92
CA PRO A 187 21.43 -12.83 -32.85
C PRO A 187 21.52 -11.32 -32.58
N ALA A 188 22.71 -10.72 -32.70
CA ALA A 188 22.91 -9.30 -32.51
C ALA A 188 22.21 -8.42 -33.58
N GLN A 189 22.16 -8.88 -34.85
CA GLN A 189 21.45 -8.16 -35.90
C GLN A 189 19.94 -8.26 -35.70
N ALA A 190 19.44 -9.44 -35.34
CA ALA A 190 18.03 -9.67 -34.98
C ALA A 190 17.64 -8.76 -33.81
N MET A 191 18.46 -8.64 -32.77
CA MET A 191 18.20 -7.79 -31.61
C MET A 191 18.16 -6.31 -32.00
N LYS A 192 19.07 -5.85 -32.86
CA LYS A 192 19.07 -4.46 -33.33
C LYS A 192 17.79 -4.12 -34.11
N ALA A 193 17.29 -5.05 -34.92
CA ALA A 193 16.03 -4.89 -35.65
C ALA A 193 14.83 -4.91 -34.66
N ALA A 194 14.83 -5.84 -33.71
CA ALA A 194 13.80 -5.94 -32.70
C ALA A 194 13.70 -4.66 -31.85
N LEU A 195 14.85 -4.17 -31.34
CA LEU A 195 14.90 -2.93 -30.56
C LEU A 195 14.36 -1.74 -31.35
N LYS A 196 14.73 -1.61 -32.61
CA LYS A 196 14.20 -0.54 -33.48
C LYS A 196 12.67 -0.60 -33.60
N GLY A 197 12.09 -1.82 -33.62
CA GLY A 197 10.65 -2.01 -33.75
C GLY A 197 9.86 -1.75 -32.45
N VAL A 198 10.47 -1.98 -31.27
CA VAL A 198 9.77 -1.87 -29.98
C VAL A 198 10.16 -0.66 -29.15
N PHE A 199 11.21 0.06 -29.51
CA PHE A 199 11.70 1.22 -28.75
C PHE A 199 10.63 2.28 -28.58
N GLU A 200 10.03 2.73 -29.69
CA GLU A 200 9.00 3.76 -29.66
C GLU A 200 7.75 3.35 -28.86
N PRO A 201 7.14 2.17 -29.08
CA PRO A 201 6.03 1.70 -28.25
C PRO A 201 6.36 1.62 -26.77
N ILE A 202 7.52 1.08 -26.39
CA ILE A 202 7.91 0.95 -24.96
C ILE A 202 8.11 2.32 -24.34
N VAL A 203 8.84 3.23 -24.99
CA VAL A 203 9.09 4.58 -24.47
C VAL A 203 7.80 5.39 -24.39
N ALA A 204 6.94 5.33 -25.41
CA ALA A 204 5.66 6.03 -25.39
C ALA A 204 4.73 5.51 -24.28
N SER A 205 4.64 4.18 -24.09
CA SER A 205 3.88 3.58 -22.99
C SER A 205 4.45 4.00 -21.63
N GLY A 206 5.76 3.87 -21.44
CA GLY A 206 6.43 4.28 -20.19
C GLY A 206 6.22 5.77 -19.90
N ALA A 207 6.39 6.64 -20.90
CA ALA A 207 6.18 8.08 -20.74
C ALA A 207 4.73 8.42 -20.35
N THR A 208 3.74 7.71 -20.91
CA THR A 208 2.33 7.89 -20.56
C THR A 208 2.08 7.53 -19.10
N VAL A 209 2.59 6.38 -18.64
CA VAL A 209 2.44 5.94 -17.24
C VAL A 209 3.18 6.89 -16.30
N ILE A 210 4.40 7.29 -16.61
CA ILE A 210 5.18 8.26 -15.82
C ILE A 210 4.42 9.59 -15.71
N SER A 211 3.90 10.11 -16.83
CA SER A 211 3.13 11.36 -16.83
C SER A 211 1.88 11.25 -15.97
N ALA A 212 1.13 10.15 -16.08
CA ALA A 212 -0.06 9.91 -15.26
C ALA A 212 0.27 9.83 -13.76
N LEU A 213 1.37 9.17 -13.39
CA LEU A 213 1.84 9.10 -12.00
C LEU A 213 2.29 10.47 -11.48
N LEU A 214 2.98 11.27 -12.29
CA LEU A 214 3.40 12.61 -11.88
C LEU A 214 2.22 13.57 -11.68
N VAL A 215 1.06 13.34 -12.30
CA VAL A 215 -0.17 14.11 -12.02
C VAL A 215 -0.61 13.95 -10.56
N LEU A 216 -0.27 12.83 -9.90
CA LEU A 216 -0.57 12.62 -8.47
C LEU A 216 0.14 13.64 -7.55
N LEU A 217 1.18 14.33 -8.02
CA LEU A 217 1.80 15.45 -7.28
C LEU A 217 0.82 16.61 -7.04
N LEU A 218 -0.24 16.72 -7.83
CA LEU A 218 -1.29 17.74 -7.68
C LEU A 218 -2.36 17.33 -6.65
N SER A 219 -2.25 16.13 -6.07
CA SER A 219 -3.21 15.65 -5.07
C SER A 219 -3.03 16.36 -3.72
N ASP A 220 -4.13 16.65 -3.05
CA ASP A 220 -4.11 17.17 -1.68
C ASP A 220 -3.77 16.08 -0.64
N LEU A 221 -3.95 14.81 -1.00
CA LEU A 221 -3.64 13.68 -0.14
C LEU A 221 -2.13 13.37 -0.17
N SER A 222 -1.47 13.45 0.98
CA SER A 222 -0.03 13.22 1.13
C SER A 222 0.41 11.83 0.65
N GLY A 223 -0.40 10.78 0.89
CA GLY A 223 -0.14 9.43 0.41
C GLY A 223 -0.06 9.34 -1.12
N ASN A 224 -0.99 9.99 -1.83
CA ASN A 224 -0.98 10.04 -3.30
C ASN A 224 0.20 10.85 -3.84
N ARG A 225 0.53 11.96 -3.19
CA ARG A 225 1.67 12.81 -3.53
C ARG A 225 3.01 12.07 -3.48
N GLY A 226 3.22 11.23 -2.45
CA GLY A 226 4.41 10.41 -2.33
C GLY A 226 4.47 9.29 -3.37
N LEU A 227 3.32 8.70 -3.74
CA LEU A 227 3.25 7.60 -4.70
C LEU A 227 3.66 8.02 -6.11
N GLY A 228 3.32 9.25 -6.54
CA GLY A 228 3.60 9.74 -7.89
C GLY A 228 5.06 9.62 -8.31
N PRO A 229 5.99 10.33 -7.64
CA PRO A 229 7.41 10.27 -7.95
C PRO A 229 8.01 8.87 -7.79
N VAL A 230 7.63 8.15 -6.73
CA VAL A 230 8.12 6.79 -6.46
C VAL A 230 7.77 5.85 -7.60
N GLY A 231 6.51 5.84 -8.03
CA GLY A 231 6.06 5.03 -9.16
C GLY A 231 6.69 5.45 -10.49
N ALA A 232 6.83 6.76 -10.74
CA ALA A 232 7.46 7.28 -11.97
C ALA A 232 8.92 6.84 -12.10
N ILE A 233 9.69 6.88 -11.00
CA ILE A 233 11.08 6.37 -10.94
C ILE A 233 11.09 4.87 -11.21
N GLY A 234 10.16 4.12 -10.65
CA GLY A 234 10.02 2.69 -10.86
C GLY A 234 9.82 2.33 -12.32
N VAL A 235 8.86 2.97 -13.00
CA VAL A 235 8.59 2.74 -14.43
C VAL A 235 9.78 3.17 -15.30
N ALA A 236 10.42 4.30 -14.99
CA ALA A 236 11.61 4.74 -15.71
C ALA A 236 12.77 3.73 -15.59
N ALA A 237 13.02 3.21 -14.39
CA ALA A 237 14.02 2.15 -14.16
C ALA A 237 13.67 0.86 -14.92
N ALA A 238 12.38 0.47 -14.97
CA ALA A 238 11.92 -0.67 -15.76
C ALA A 238 12.20 -0.48 -17.27
N VAL A 239 11.83 0.68 -17.84
CA VAL A 239 12.07 1.01 -19.26
C VAL A 239 13.57 0.93 -19.58
N VAL A 240 14.41 1.59 -18.78
CA VAL A 240 15.86 1.62 -18.99
C VAL A 240 16.45 0.19 -18.91
N THR A 241 16.10 -0.57 -17.89
CA THR A 241 16.62 -1.92 -17.68
C THR A 241 16.20 -2.87 -18.82
N ILE A 242 14.94 -2.79 -19.25
CA ILE A 242 14.42 -3.66 -20.31
C ILE A 242 15.01 -3.27 -21.68
N LEU A 243 15.31 -2.02 -21.93
CA LEU A 243 15.91 -1.58 -23.18
C LEU A 243 17.45 -1.72 -23.23
N THR A 244 18.09 -2.02 -22.10
CA THR A 244 19.56 -2.13 -22.02
C THR A 244 20.02 -3.52 -21.56
N LEU A 245 19.66 -3.91 -20.34
CA LEU A 245 20.12 -5.18 -19.74
C LEU A 245 19.52 -6.40 -20.44
N LEU A 246 18.20 -6.41 -20.65
CA LEU A 246 17.53 -7.58 -21.23
C LEU A 246 18.00 -7.89 -22.65
N PRO A 247 18.19 -6.91 -23.58
CA PRO A 247 18.78 -7.16 -24.89
C PRO A 247 20.17 -7.76 -24.81
N ALA A 248 21.02 -7.25 -23.91
CA ALA A 248 22.37 -7.77 -23.73
C ALA A 248 22.36 -9.23 -23.27
N LEU A 249 21.50 -9.57 -22.32
CA LEU A 249 21.33 -10.96 -21.85
C LEU A 249 20.79 -11.86 -22.95
N LEU A 250 19.77 -11.44 -23.69
CA LEU A 250 19.19 -12.24 -24.77
C LEU A 250 20.19 -12.52 -25.90
N VAL A 251 21.03 -11.56 -26.25
CA VAL A 251 22.09 -11.74 -27.22
C VAL A 251 23.19 -12.67 -26.69
N ALA A 252 23.59 -12.52 -25.43
CA ALA A 252 24.60 -13.36 -24.80
C ALA A 252 24.23 -14.84 -24.78
N PHE A 253 22.97 -15.16 -24.45
CA PHE A 253 22.46 -16.52 -24.48
C PHE A 253 22.08 -17.01 -25.89
N GLY A 254 21.83 -16.09 -26.82
CA GLY A 254 21.52 -16.36 -28.20
C GLY A 254 20.22 -17.18 -28.36
N ARG A 255 20.18 -18.00 -29.44
CA ARG A 255 18.97 -18.77 -29.81
C ARG A 255 18.63 -19.90 -28.82
N TRP A 256 19.62 -20.42 -28.09
CA TRP A 256 19.42 -21.56 -27.17
C TRP A 256 18.41 -21.28 -26.07
N ILE A 257 18.29 -20.04 -25.65
CA ILE A 257 17.35 -19.63 -24.56
C ILE A 257 15.88 -19.95 -24.92
N PHE A 258 15.55 -20.09 -26.20
CA PHE A 258 14.21 -20.45 -26.68
C PHE A 258 13.95 -21.97 -26.68
N TRP A 259 14.87 -22.79 -26.15
CA TRP A 259 14.61 -24.24 -26.04
C TRP A 259 13.28 -24.53 -25.33
N PRO A 260 12.45 -25.51 -25.78
CA PRO A 260 12.72 -26.49 -26.86
C PRO A 260 12.37 -26.00 -28.29
N ARG A 261 11.73 -24.83 -28.46
CA ARG A 261 11.29 -24.32 -29.76
C ARG A 261 12.22 -23.22 -30.25
N ILE A 262 13.44 -23.64 -30.63
CA ILE A 262 14.49 -22.72 -31.09
C ILE A 262 14.10 -22.16 -32.47
N PRO A 263 14.00 -20.81 -32.67
CA PRO A 263 13.71 -20.21 -33.97
C PRO A 263 14.87 -20.46 -34.94
N ARG A 264 14.56 -21.00 -36.14
CA ARG A 264 15.52 -21.24 -37.23
C ARG A 264 15.32 -20.25 -38.37
N ASN A 265 16.36 -19.99 -39.15
CA ASN A 265 16.33 -18.98 -40.21
C ASN A 265 15.46 -19.41 -41.43
N ASP A 266 15.10 -20.70 -41.51
CA ASP A 266 14.35 -21.27 -42.64
C ASP A 266 12.83 -21.34 -42.43
N ASP A 267 12.33 -20.96 -41.26
CA ASP A 267 10.91 -21.04 -40.88
C ASP A 267 10.08 -19.82 -41.33
N VAL A 268 10.28 -19.34 -42.59
CA VAL A 268 9.60 -18.12 -43.10
C VAL A 268 8.08 -18.33 -43.31
N ASN A 269 7.58 -19.56 -43.20
CA ASN A 269 6.17 -19.92 -43.46
C ASN A 269 5.36 -20.13 -42.17
N THR A 270 5.44 -19.22 -41.19
CA THR A 270 4.51 -19.25 -40.08
C THR A 270 3.16 -18.67 -40.50
N GLN A 271 2.39 -19.46 -41.30
CA GLN A 271 0.96 -19.17 -41.45
C GLN A 271 0.37 -19.00 -40.04
N LEU A 272 -0.34 -17.91 -39.84
CA LEU A 272 -1.10 -17.64 -38.63
C LEU A 272 -2.09 -18.80 -38.39
N THR A 273 -1.62 -19.86 -37.73
CA THR A 273 -2.43 -21.01 -37.39
C THR A 273 -2.72 -20.96 -35.87
N GLY A 274 -3.95 -21.28 -35.50
CA GLY A 274 -4.33 -21.37 -34.09
C GLY A 274 -5.47 -20.45 -33.69
N THR A 275 -5.72 -20.37 -32.41
CA THR A 275 -6.85 -19.63 -31.84
C THR A 275 -6.80 -18.14 -32.17
N TRP A 276 -5.61 -17.53 -32.12
CA TRP A 276 -5.41 -16.11 -32.43
C TRP A 276 -5.67 -15.79 -33.91
N ALA A 277 -5.31 -16.69 -34.83
CA ALA A 277 -5.65 -16.55 -36.24
C ALA A 277 -7.16 -16.54 -36.47
N LYS A 278 -7.90 -17.41 -35.76
CA LYS A 278 -9.37 -17.44 -35.82
C LYS A 278 -9.98 -16.14 -35.30
N ILE A 279 -9.46 -15.62 -34.18
CA ILE A 279 -9.91 -14.33 -33.61
C ILE A 279 -9.60 -13.21 -34.59
N GLY A 280 -8.38 -13.13 -35.11
CA GLY A 280 -7.99 -12.13 -36.10
C GLY A 280 -8.88 -12.15 -37.34
N SER A 281 -9.14 -13.32 -37.89
CA SER A 281 -10.04 -13.48 -39.06
C SER A 281 -11.49 -13.13 -38.73
N ALA A 282 -11.96 -13.36 -37.51
CA ALA A 282 -13.29 -12.96 -37.08
C ALA A 282 -13.40 -11.42 -36.98
N VAL A 283 -12.35 -10.76 -36.45
CA VAL A 283 -12.27 -9.29 -36.40
C VAL A 283 -12.27 -8.69 -37.80
N GLU A 284 -11.43 -9.23 -38.69
CA GLU A 284 -11.32 -8.78 -40.07
C GLU A 284 -12.66 -8.93 -40.83
N LYS A 285 -13.30 -10.07 -40.69
CA LYS A 285 -14.57 -10.36 -41.43
C LYS A 285 -15.77 -9.57 -40.91
N ARG A 286 -15.84 -9.26 -39.61
CA ARG A 286 -17.01 -8.64 -38.98
C ARG A 286 -16.67 -7.57 -37.94
N PRO A 287 -15.87 -6.55 -38.28
CA PRO A 287 -15.39 -5.57 -37.31
C PRO A 287 -16.51 -4.81 -36.62
N ARG A 288 -17.54 -4.39 -37.40
CA ARG A 288 -18.67 -3.63 -36.87
C ARG A 288 -19.54 -4.42 -35.86
N LYS A 289 -19.75 -5.71 -36.12
CA LYS A 289 -20.53 -6.55 -35.17
C LYS A 289 -19.74 -6.81 -33.90
N LEU A 290 -18.45 -7.05 -34.02
CA LEU A 290 -17.59 -7.38 -32.90
C LEU A 290 -17.49 -6.20 -31.92
N TRP A 291 -17.19 -4.99 -32.44
CA TRP A 291 -17.09 -3.84 -31.53
C TRP A 291 -18.42 -3.49 -30.87
N ILE A 292 -19.57 -3.62 -31.59
CA ILE A 292 -20.89 -3.38 -31.01
C ILE A 292 -21.19 -4.38 -29.87
N VAL A 293 -20.92 -5.69 -30.11
CA VAL A 293 -21.13 -6.73 -29.07
C VAL A 293 -20.24 -6.48 -27.88
N THR A 294 -18.96 -6.13 -28.10
CA THR A 294 -18.02 -5.82 -27.02
C THR A 294 -18.46 -4.56 -26.26
N ALA A 295 -18.81 -3.49 -26.99
CA ALA A 295 -19.27 -2.25 -26.36
C ALA A 295 -20.55 -2.46 -25.54
N LEU A 296 -21.51 -3.25 -26.06
CA LEU A 296 -22.73 -3.59 -25.34
C LEU A 296 -22.43 -4.42 -24.08
N GLY A 297 -21.54 -5.40 -24.18
CA GLY A 297 -21.10 -6.19 -23.03
C GLY A 297 -20.45 -5.31 -21.95
N LEU A 298 -19.55 -4.40 -22.34
CA LEU A 298 -18.93 -3.44 -21.43
C LEU A 298 -19.94 -2.46 -20.83
N ALA A 299 -20.92 -1.99 -21.63
CA ALA A 299 -21.98 -1.11 -21.14
C ALA A 299 -22.87 -1.80 -20.11
N ILE A 300 -23.18 -3.09 -20.30
CA ILE A 300 -23.91 -3.89 -19.30
C ILE A 300 -23.09 -4.00 -18.02
N LEU A 301 -21.80 -4.33 -18.10
CA LEU A 301 -20.91 -4.40 -16.95
C LEU A 301 -20.80 -3.04 -16.25
N ALA A 302 -20.66 -1.96 -17.01
CA ALA A 302 -20.66 -0.60 -16.47
C ALA A 302 -21.99 -0.24 -15.78
N GLY A 303 -23.12 -0.77 -16.28
CA GLY A 303 -24.43 -0.61 -15.64
C GLY A 303 -24.47 -1.18 -14.21
N PHE A 304 -23.74 -2.27 -13.95
CA PHE A 304 -23.62 -2.80 -12.58
C PHE A 304 -22.86 -1.88 -11.62
N SER A 305 -22.07 -0.93 -12.13
CA SER A 305 -21.39 0.04 -11.26
C SER A 305 -22.36 0.94 -10.50
N THR A 306 -23.60 1.11 -11.02
CA THR A 306 -24.64 1.88 -10.33
C THR A 306 -25.16 1.21 -9.05
N THR A 307 -24.91 -0.10 -8.90
CA THR A 307 -25.25 -0.84 -7.68
C THR A 307 -24.15 -0.78 -6.63
N LEU A 308 -23.00 -0.16 -6.96
CA LEU A 308 -21.88 -0.01 -6.04
C LEU A 308 -22.24 0.94 -4.91
N ASN A 309 -22.25 0.43 -3.69
CA ASN A 309 -22.52 1.23 -2.51
C ASN A 309 -21.21 1.76 -1.93
N ALA A 310 -20.77 2.92 -2.41
CA ALA A 310 -19.51 3.55 -2.02
C ALA A 310 -19.67 4.41 -0.73
N LYS A 311 -20.17 3.82 0.35
CA LYS A 311 -20.34 4.52 1.65
C LYS A 311 -19.06 4.61 2.49
N GLY A 312 -17.91 4.41 1.92
CA GLY A 312 -16.67 4.30 2.68
C GLY A 312 -16.59 2.98 3.48
N LEU A 313 -15.38 2.58 3.79
CA LEU A 313 -15.14 1.44 4.67
C LEU A 313 -15.08 1.95 6.11
N SER A 314 -15.69 1.24 7.05
CA SER A 314 -15.42 1.46 8.46
C SER A 314 -13.97 1.10 8.75
N THR A 315 -13.40 1.63 9.83
CA THR A 315 -12.02 1.29 10.23
C THR A 315 -11.86 -0.22 10.45
N ALA A 316 -12.90 -0.89 10.93
CA ALA A 316 -12.94 -2.35 11.11
C ALA A 316 -12.89 -3.11 9.76
N ASP A 317 -13.56 -2.61 8.74
CA ASP A 317 -13.64 -3.24 7.41
C ASP A 317 -12.38 -2.97 6.55
N ALA A 318 -11.50 -2.09 7.00
CA ALA A 318 -10.22 -1.80 6.31
C ALA A 318 -9.23 -2.98 6.39
N PHE A 319 -9.43 -3.89 7.35
CA PHE A 319 -8.56 -5.04 7.57
C PHE A 319 -9.19 -6.32 7.05
N THR A 320 -8.42 -7.13 6.33
CA THR A 320 -8.85 -8.45 5.85
C THR A 320 -9.03 -9.45 7.01
N GLN A 321 -8.20 -9.32 8.05
CA GLN A 321 -8.33 -10.03 9.32
C GLN A 321 -8.55 -8.99 10.41
N ARG A 322 -9.40 -9.29 11.39
CA ARG A 322 -9.67 -8.36 12.51
C ARG A 322 -8.45 -8.32 13.44
N PRO A 323 -7.67 -7.24 13.45
CA PRO A 323 -6.55 -7.09 14.36
C PRO A 323 -7.07 -6.83 15.78
N ASP A 324 -6.18 -6.98 16.76
CA ASP A 324 -6.48 -6.77 18.18
C ASP A 324 -7.02 -5.35 18.46
N SER A 325 -6.50 -4.34 17.74
CA SER A 325 -6.98 -2.96 17.88
C SER A 325 -8.45 -2.78 17.50
N VAL A 326 -8.95 -3.52 16.51
CA VAL A 326 -10.36 -3.48 16.10
C VAL A 326 -11.23 -4.21 17.13
N VAL A 327 -10.78 -5.37 17.62
CA VAL A 327 -11.47 -6.10 18.68
C VAL A 327 -11.59 -5.23 19.95
N GLY A 328 -10.49 -4.58 20.33
CA GLY A 328 -10.48 -3.66 21.46
C GLY A 328 -11.38 -2.44 21.28
N LEU A 329 -11.50 -1.93 20.02
CA LEU A 329 -12.41 -0.83 19.72
C LEU A 329 -13.89 -1.24 19.82
N GLU A 330 -14.23 -2.46 19.39
CA GLU A 330 -15.57 -3.03 19.55
C GLU A 330 -15.93 -3.17 21.04
N LEU A 331 -15.03 -3.76 21.85
CA LEU A 331 -15.20 -3.88 23.29
C LEU A 331 -15.34 -2.53 24.01
N LEU A 332 -14.57 -1.53 23.54
CA LEU A 332 -14.70 -0.18 24.06
C LEU A 332 -16.11 0.40 23.78
N GLY A 333 -16.64 0.18 22.57
CA GLY A 333 -17.99 0.61 22.20
C GLY A 333 -19.11 -0.12 22.95
N GLU A 334 -18.87 -1.36 23.42
CA GLU A 334 -19.84 -2.14 24.21
C GLU A 334 -19.92 -1.71 25.67
N HIS A 335 -18.80 -1.29 26.27
CA HIS A 335 -18.68 -1.07 27.70
C HIS A 335 -18.50 0.40 28.11
N PHE A 336 -18.17 1.29 27.17
CA PHE A 336 -17.94 2.70 27.41
C PHE A 336 -18.84 3.58 26.54
N PRO A 337 -19.11 4.82 26.94
CA PRO A 337 -19.88 5.76 26.14
C PRO A 337 -19.32 5.93 24.73
N GLY A 338 -20.19 6.13 23.75
CA GLY A 338 -19.79 6.34 22.36
C GLY A 338 -18.76 7.48 22.22
N GLY A 339 -17.72 7.24 21.41
CA GLY A 339 -16.63 8.19 21.22
C GLY A 339 -15.46 8.08 22.20
N SER A 340 -15.55 7.26 23.25
CA SER A 340 -14.49 7.11 24.27
C SER A 340 -13.11 6.72 23.72
N GLY A 341 -13.06 6.08 22.52
CA GLY A 341 -11.80 5.69 21.87
C GLY A 341 -11.33 6.64 20.79
N GLN A 342 -12.24 7.35 20.14
CA GLN A 342 -11.96 8.30 19.04
C GLN A 342 -13.03 9.40 19.06
N PRO A 343 -12.93 10.40 19.93
CA PRO A 343 -13.86 11.51 19.91
C PRO A 343 -13.75 12.29 18.60
N THR A 344 -14.87 12.83 18.15
CA THR A 344 -14.88 13.75 17.00
C THR A 344 -14.41 15.11 17.47
N GLU A 345 -13.31 15.61 16.91
CA GLU A 345 -12.75 16.92 17.26
C GLU A 345 -13.41 18.02 16.43
N VAL A 346 -13.99 19.01 17.11
CA VAL A 346 -14.55 20.22 16.48
C VAL A 346 -13.76 21.42 16.93
N VAL A 347 -13.09 22.10 15.99
CA VAL A 347 -12.31 23.30 16.27
C VAL A 347 -13.21 24.53 16.19
N VAL A 348 -13.34 25.26 17.29
CA VAL A 348 -14.19 26.46 17.40
C VAL A 348 -13.41 27.65 17.92
N GLN A 349 -13.86 28.86 17.63
CA GLN A 349 -13.34 30.10 18.28
C GLN A 349 -13.76 30.09 19.76
N GLU A 350 -12.89 30.55 20.63
CA GLU A 350 -13.13 30.59 22.08
C GLU A 350 -14.47 31.23 22.46
N GLU A 351 -14.85 32.32 21.78
CA GLU A 351 -16.11 33.05 21.98
C GLU A 351 -17.35 32.21 21.64
N LEU A 352 -17.21 31.20 20.75
CA LEU A 352 -18.32 30.37 20.25
C LEU A 352 -18.42 29.03 20.96
N VAL A 353 -17.56 28.70 21.92
CA VAL A 353 -17.55 27.42 22.65
C VAL A 353 -18.94 27.10 23.23
N GLY A 354 -19.55 28.02 23.94
CA GLY A 354 -20.88 27.79 24.56
C GLY A 354 -22.01 27.52 23.54
N PRO A 355 -22.21 28.45 22.56
CA PRO A 355 -23.25 28.21 21.52
C PRO A 355 -23.05 26.96 20.71
N VAL A 356 -21.80 26.63 20.34
CA VAL A 356 -21.50 25.44 19.54
C VAL A 356 -21.70 24.16 20.37
N THR A 357 -21.25 24.14 21.63
CA THR A 357 -21.51 23.02 22.54
C THR A 357 -23.00 22.73 22.66
N ALA A 358 -23.83 23.78 22.87
CA ALA A 358 -25.27 23.62 22.97
C ALA A 358 -25.90 23.11 21.66
N ALA A 359 -25.38 23.53 20.51
CA ALA A 359 -25.85 23.06 19.21
C ALA A 359 -25.47 21.60 18.96
N LEU A 360 -24.24 21.21 19.28
CA LEU A 360 -23.76 19.85 19.11
C LEU A 360 -24.47 18.84 20.00
N MET A 361 -24.79 19.21 21.25
CA MET A 361 -25.58 18.35 22.15
C MET A 361 -26.98 18.02 21.65
N ASN A 362 -27.52 18.80 20.70
CA ASN A 362 -28.80 18.52 20.06
C ASN A 362 -28.68 17.64 18.80
N VAL A 363 -27.47 17.26 18.40
CA VAL A 363 -27.24 16.39 17.23
C VAL A 363 -27.45 14.94 17.63
N SER A 364 -28.26 14.23 16.85
CA SER A 364 -28.50 12.79 17.09
C SER A 364 -27.19 12.00 16.95
N GLY A 365 -26.84 11.21 17.95
CA GLY A 365 -25.61 10.40 18.02
C GLY A 365 -24.48 11.06 18.80
N VAL A 366 -24.64 12.28 19.29
CA VAL A 366 -23.70 12.91 20.22
C VAL A 366 -24.09 12.59 21.65
N SER A 367 -23.20 11.96 22.43
CA SER A 367 -23.42 11.58 23.81
C SER A 367 -22.95 12.67 24.80
N SER A 368 -21.82 13.32 24.51
CA SER A 368 -21.25 14.38 25.31
C SER A 368 -20.44 15.34 24.43
N VAL A 369 -20.27 16.57 24.87
CA VAL A 369 -19.38 17.56 24.21
C VAL A 369 -18.58 18.23 25.32
N GLU A 370 -17.27 18.02 25.31
CA GLU A 370 -16.39 18.60 26.29
C GLU A 370 -15.25 19.39 25.63
N PRO A 371 -14.95 20.59 26.13
CA PRO A 371 -13.79 21.32 25.65
C PRO A 371 -12.50 20.67 26.12
N MET A 372 -11.50 20.58 25.23
CA MET A 372 -10.18 20.08 25.56
C MET A 372 -9.54 20.93 26.65
N ARG A 373 -9.04 20.30 27.70
CA ARG A 373 -8.46 20.97 28.88
C ARG A 373 -6.94 20.81 28.90
N LEU A 374 -6.26 21.69 29.63
CA LEU A 374 -4.78 21.64 29.78
C LEU A 374 -4.31 20.38 30.51
N THR A 375 -5.13 19.85 31.43
CA THR A 375 -4.90 18.58 32.13
C THR A 375 -6.19 17.79 32.19
N PRO A 376 -6.12 16.44 32.17
CA PRO A 376 -7.30 15.60 32.32
C PRO A 376 -8.09 15.94 33.59
N THR A 377 -9.40 15.87 33.51
CA THR A 377 -10.29 16.10 34.66
C THR A 377 -10.18 14.91 35.62
N ILE A 378 -9.74 15.14 36.84
CA ILE A 378 -9.65 14.13 37.89
C ILE A 378 -10.96 14.16 38.69
N PRO A 379 -11.65 13.01 38.91
CA PRO A 379 -12.84 12.98 39.72
C PRO A 379 -12.60 13.57 41.13
N GLY A 380 -13.40 14.56 41.52
CA GLY A 380 -13.29 15.25 42.84
C GLY A 380 -12.38 16.48 42.84
N GLN A 381 -11.77 16.85 41.72
CA GLN A 381 -11.05 18.11 41.58
C GLN A 381 -11.81 19.10 40.66
N PRO A 382 -11.66 20.44 40.88
CA PRO A 382 -12.22 21.40 39.94
C PRO A 382 -11.63 21.20 38.55
N PRO A 383 -12.43 21.32 37.48
CA PRO A 383 -11.98 21.09 36.13
C PRO A 383 -10.86 22.08 35.74
N ALA A 384 -9.79 21.57 35.12
CA ALA A 384 -8.69 22.37 34.65
C ALA A 384 -9.12 23.42 33.61
N ALA A 385 -8.31 24.46 33.39
CA ALA A 385 -8.56 25.45 32.38
C ALA A 385 -8.66 24.86 30.98
N ILE A 386 -9.51 25.44 30.13
CA ILE A 386 -9.68 25.05 28.73
C ILE A 386 -8.37 25.36 27.98
N LYS A 387 -7.95 24.45 27.14
CA LYS A 387 -6.78 24.62 26.27
C LYS A 387 -7.15 25.49 25.09
N VAL A 388 -6.64 26.70 25.08
CA VAL A 388 -6.82 27.67 23.97
C VAL A 388 -5.51 27.78 23.19
N VAL A 389 -5.57 27.63 21.87
CA VAL A 389 -4.42 27.80 20.96
C VAL A 389 -4.86 28.71 19.83
N ASP A 390 -4.17 29.84 19.68
CA ASP A 390 -4.48 30.88 18.69
C ASP A 390 -5.96 31.34 18.70
N GLY A 391 -6.55 31.48 19.88
CA GLY A 391 -7.96 31.87 20.06
C GLY A 391 -8.97 30.79 19.68
N LYS A 392 -8.52 29.53 19.52
CA LYS A 392 -9.36 28.37 19.18
C LYS A 392 -9.34 27.34 20.28
N VAL A 393 -10.43 26.62 20.41
CA VAL A 393 -10.65 25.53 21.35
C VAL A 393 -11.08 24.30 20.57
N ILE A 394 -10.64 23.12 20.99
CA ILE A 394 -11.10 21.84 20.48
C ILE A 394 -12.23 21.35 21.40
N LEU A 395 -13.36 20.98 20.82
CA LEU A 395 -14.46 20.26 21.48
C LEU A 395 -14.37 18.79 21.05
N ASN A 396 -14.45 17.89 22.02
CA ASN A 396 -14.43 16.44 21.83
C ASN A 396 -15.80 15.84 22.14
#